data_51dd70000bd3c4645b2bc5fb94d5c5d9
#
_entry.id   51dd70000bd3c4645b2bc5fb94d5c5d9
#
_cell.length_a   1.000
_cell.length_b   1.000
_cell.length_c   1.000
_cell.angle_alpha   90.00
_cell.angle_beta   90.00
_cell.angle_gamma   90.00
#
_symmetry.space_group_name_H-M   'P 1'
#
loop_
_entity.id
_entity.type
_entity.pdbx_description
1 polymer ?
#
loop_
_entity_poly.entity_id
_entity_poly.type
_entity_poly.pdbx_seq_one_letter_code
_entity_poly.pdbx_strand_id
1 'polypeptide(L)'
;MKKRVLVGMAALLLSFTLLMAQEIPAGVITAFKRGSSQELSKYMGDKVNLVLQGSSANVDKKKATVMMQEFFTENKVNAFDVNHQGKRDESSFVIGTLTTTKGKFRVNCFLKKVQTQYLIHQIRIDKINE
;
A
#
# COMPACT_ATOMS: atom_id res chain seq x y z
N MET A 1 14.62 -22.60 -34.92
CA MET A 1 13.38 -23.00 -34.28
C MET A 1 13.57 -23.34 -32.81
N LYS A 2 14.59 -24.15 -32.44
CA LYS A 2 14.82 -24.52 -31.05
C LYS A 2 15.13 -23.33 -30.13
N LYS A 3 15.83 -22.31 -30.65
CA LYS A 3 16.19 -21.12 -29.86
C LYS A 3 14.96 -20.28 -29.50
N ARG A 4 13.95 -20.22 -30.35
CA ARG A 4 12.73 -19.44 -30.07
C ARG A 4 11.90 -20.07 -28.97
N VAL A 5 11.84 -21.40 -28.92
CA VAL A 5 11.10 -22.11 -27.86
C VAL A 5 11.77 -21.92 -26.49
N LEU A 6 13.10 -21.95 -26.44
CA LEU A 6 13.85 -21.75 -25.21
C LEU A 6 13.65 -20.35 -24.64
N VAL A 7 13.66 -19.33 -25.51
CA VAL A 7 13.45 -17.94 -25.08
C VAL A 7 12.04 -17.75 -24.54
N GLY A 8 11.04 -18.37 -25.15
CA GLY A 8 9.66 -18.29 -24.71
C GLY A 8 9.46 -18.92 -23.32
N MET A 9 10.11 -20.05 -23.07
CA MET A 9 10.04 -20.72 -21.76
C MET A 9 10.70 -19.90 -20.66
N ALA A 10 11.84 -19.27 -20.95
CA ALA A 10 12.53 -18.43 -20.00
C ALA A 10 11.70 -17.21 -19.60
N ALA A 11 11.02 -16.59 -20.58
CA ALA A 11 10.16 -15.45 -20.30
C ALA A 11 8.96 -15.84 -19.43
N LEU A 12 8.37 -17.01 -19.67
CA LEU A 12 7.27 -17.52 -18.88
C LEU A 12 7.67 -17.79 -17.45
N LEU A 13 8.85 -18.36 -17.22
CA LEU A 13 9.36 -18.64 -15.88
C LEU A 13 9.61 -17.35 -15.10
N LEU A 14 10.15 -16.32 -15.75
CA LEU A 14 10.39 -15.02 -15.13
C LEU A 14 9.08 -14.36 -14.71
N SER A 15 8.06 -14.40 -15.56
CA SER A 15 6.74 -13.84 -15.24
C SER A 15 6.12 -14.54 -14.03
N PHE A 16 6.23 -15.85 -13.96
CA PHE A 16 5.71 -16.63 -12.85
C PHE A 16 6.41 -16.28 -11.54
N THR A 17 7.74 -16.13 -11.58
CA THR A 17 8.53 -15.77 -10.40
C THR A 17 8.13 -14.40 -9.86
N LEU A 18 7.89 -13.42 -10.73
CA LEU A 18 7.46 -12.09 -10.32
C LEU A 18 6.10 -12.12 -9.62
N LEU A 19 5.16 -12.93 -10.12
CA LEU A 19 3.85 -13.07 -9.50
C LEU A 19 3.92 -13.67 -8.09
N MET A 20 4.85 -14.60 -7.86
CA MET A 20 5.00 -15.26 -6.57
C MET A 20 5.68 -14.38 -5.52
N ALA A 21 6.39 -13.32 -5.94
CA ALA A 21 7.19 -12.49 -5.05
C ALA A 21 6.42 -11.29 -4.47
N GLN A 22 5.16 -11.06 -4.90
CA GLN A 22 4.44 -9.86 -4.50
C GLN A 22 3.56 -10.11 -3.29
N GLU A 23 4.10 -9.86 -2.11
CA GLU A 23 3.37 -9.92 -0.84
C GLU A 23 2.69 -8.59 -0.53
N ILE A 24 3.28 -7.48 -0.98
CA ILE A 24 2.67 -6.16 -0.91
C ILE A 24 2.38 -5.73 -2.34
N PRO A 25 1.10 -5.51 -2.69
CA PRO A 25 0.78 -5.06 -4.04
C PRO A 25 1.52 -3.76 -4.36
N ALA A 26 2.20 -3.73 -5.51
CA ALA A 26 2.93 -2.54 -5.94
C ALA A 26 2.01 -1.32 -6.05
N GLY A 27 0.73 -1.55 -6.33
CA GLY A 27 -0.26 -0.48 -6.41
C GLY A 27 -0.49 0.26 -5.11
N VAL A 28 -0.25 -0.39 -3.96
CA VAL A 28 -0.36 0.27 -2.65
C VAL A 28 0.70 1.36 -2.53
N ILE A 29 1.94 1.03 -2.85
CA ILE A 29 3.05 1.99 -2.80
C ILE A 29 2.82 3.11 -3.80
N THR A 30 2.41 2.78 -5.02
CA THR A 30 2.09 3.77 -6.05
C THR A 30 0.98 4.70 -5.60
N ALA A 31 -0.05 4.17 -4.93
CA ALA A 31 -1.17 4.97 -4.45
C ALA A 31 -0.71 6.01 -3.43
N PHE A 32 0.18 5.64 -2.52
CA PHE A 32 0.75 6.60 -1.56
C PHE A 32 1.62 7.63 -2.27
N LYS A 33 2.41 7.22 -3.26
CA LYS A 33 3.25 8.15 -4.03
C LYS A 33 2.43 9.20 -4.74
N ARG A 34 1.26 8.82 -5.24
CA ARG A 34 0.36 9.72 -5.96
C ARG A 34 -0.63 10.44 -5.06
N GLY A 35 -0.75 10.02 -3.81
CA GLY A 35 -1.77 10.53 -2.93
C GLY A 35 -3.16 10.22 -3.45
N SER A 36 -3.37 9.00 -3.95
CA SER A 36 -4.63 8.60 -4.56
C SER A 36 -5.42 7.68 -3.65
N SER A 37 -6.49 8.22 -3.07
CA SER A 37 -7.40 7.44 -2.24
C SER A 37 -8.17 6.41 -3.08
N GLN A 38 -8.47 6.75 -4.32
CA GLN A 38 -9.17 5.85 -5.23
C GLN A 38 -8.35 4.60 -5.51
N GLU A 39 -7.04 4.75 -5.74
CA GLU A 39 -6.17 3.61 -5.96
C GLU A 39 -5.97 2.79 -4.70
N LEU A 40 -5.84 3.44 -3.54
CA LEU A 40 -5.75 2.75 -2.26
C LEU A 40 -6.98 1.88 -2.00
N SER A 41 -8.15 2.38 -2.36
CA SER A 41 -9.41 1.67 -2.11
C SER A 41 -9.46 0.30 -2.78
N LYS A 42 -8.77 0.13 -3.89
CA LYS A 42 -8.72 -1.15 -4.60
C LYS A 42 -8.08 -2.26 -3.78
N TYR A 43 -7.26 -1.87 -2.81
CA TYR A 43 -6.52 -2.82 -1.98
C TYR A 43 -7.03 -2.88 -0.55
N MET A 44 -8.10 -2.15 -0.23
CA MET A 44 -8.69 -2.14 1.10
C MET A 44 -9.59 -3.34 1.33
N GLY A 45 -9.59 -3.86 2.56
CA GLY A 45 -10.57 -4.85 2.99
C GLY A 45 -11.91 -4.19 3.27
N ASP A 46 -12.90 -4.98 3.66
CA ASP A 46 -14.25 -4.48 3.93
C ASP A 46 -14.27 -3.51 5.10
N LYS A 47 -13.41 -3.72 6.07
CA LYS A 47 -13.22 -2.82 7.21
C LYS A 47 -11.77 -2.41 7.29
N VAL A 48 -11.55 -1.13 7.56
CA VAL A 48 -10.21 -0.57 7.68
C VAL A 48 -10.14 0.24 8.97
N ASN A 49 -9.09 0.00 9.75
CA ASN A 49 -8.79 0.82 10.92
C ASN A 49 -7.89 1.96 10.46
N LEU A 50 -8.41 3.18 10.53
CA LEU A 50 -7.62 4.37 10.19
C LEU A 50 -7.21 5.08 11.47
N VAL A 51 -5.90 5.28 11.64
CA VAL A 51 -5.35 6.05 12.75
C VAL A 51 -4.64 7.24 12.14
N LEU A 52 -5.31 8.39 12.13
CA LEU A 52 -4.79 9.61 11.53
C LEU A 52 -4.46 10.59 12.65
N GLN A 53 -3.17 10.80 12.87
CA GLN A 53 -2.65 11.72 13.88
C GLN A 53 -3.27 11.50 15.26
N GLY A 54 -3.29 10.22 15.67
CA GLY A 54 -3.78 9.82 16.98
C GLY A 54 -5.28 9.55 17.05
N SER A 55 -6.03 9.89 16.03
CA SER A 55 -7.48 9.66 15.99
C SER A 55 -7.78 8.35 15.29
N SER A 56 -8.35 7.39 15.99
CA SER A 56 -8.61 6.04 15.49
C SER A 56 -10.08 5.86 15.13
N ALA A 57 -10.33 5.27 13.97
CA ALA A 57 -11.67 4.96 13.51
C ALA A 57 -11.67 3.64 12.75
N ASN A 58 -12.58 2.74 13.10
CA ASN A 58 -12.77 1.51 12.37
C ASN A 58 -13.97 1.69 11.44
N VAL A 59 -13.71 1.79 10.16
CA VAL A 59 -14.72 2.19 9.18
C VAL A 59 -14.76 1.22 8.00
N ASP A 60 -15.83 1.28 7.22
CA ASP A 60 -15.91 0.49 5.99
C ASP A 60 -15.02 1.09 4.91
N LYS A 61 -14.83 0.33 3.83
CA LYS A 61 -13.99 0.73 2.70
C LYS A 61 -14.39 2.09 2.14
N LYS A 62 -15.68 2.31 1.98
CA LYS A 62 -16.20 3.55 1.40
C LYS A 62 -15.83 4.76 2.25
N LYS A 63 -16.04 4.66 3.55
CA LYS A 63 -15.70 5.73 4.49
C LYS A 63 -14.20 5.93 4.58
N ALA A 64 -13.44 4.84 4.60
CA ALA A 64 -11.98 4.91 4.62
C ALA A 64 -11.46 5.67 3.40
N THR A 65 -12.03 5.42 2.23
CA THR A 65 -11.65 6.10 1.00
C THR A 65 -11.90 7.60 1.10
N VAL A 66 -13.04 8.00 1.65
CA VAL A 66 -13.37 9.42 1.84
C VAL A 66 -12.41 10.08 2.80
N MET A 67 -12.11 9.41 3.93
CA MET A 67 -11.19 9.95 4.93
C MET A 67 -9.78 10.12 4.38
N MET A 68 -9.32 9.17 3.57
CA MET A 68 -8.01 9.27 2.93
C MET A 68 -8.00 10.36 1.86
N GLN A 69 -9.11 10.54 1.15
CA GLN A 69 -9.22 11.62 0.17
C GLN A 69 -9.11 12.99 0.85
N GLU A 70 -9.76 13.16 1.98
CA GLU A 70 -9.66 14.40 2.76
C GLU A 70 -8.22 14.64 3.22
N PHE A 71 -7.56 13.60 3.71
CA PHE A 71 -6.17 13.71 4.13
C PHE A 71 -5.27 14.14 2.97
N PHE A 72 -5.39 13.50 1.81
CA PHE A 72 -4.57 13.82 0.65
C PHE A 72 -4.89 15.18 0.04
N THR A 73 -6.13 15.66 0.22
CA THR A 73 -6.51 16.99 -0.23
C THR A 73 -5.86 18.07 0.63
N GLU A 74 -5.83 17.85 1.94
CA GLU A 74 -5.18 18.78 2.87
C GLU A 74 -3.66 18.71 2.80
N ASN A 75 -3.14 17.52 2.54
CA ASN A 75 -1.70 17.25 2.57
C ASN A 75 -1.28 16.69 1.21
N LYS A 76 -1.07 17.57 0.26
CA LYS A 76 -0.71 17.16 -1.10
C LYS A 76 0.64 16.44 -1.08
N VAL A 77 0.66 15.24 -1.65
CA VAL A 77 1.83 14.36 -1.62
C VAL A 77 2.84 14.78 -2.69
N ASN A 78 4.09 14.91 -2.26
CA ASN A 78 5.22 15.15 -3.15
C ASN A 78 6.05 13.87 -3.35
N ALA A 79 6.14 13.03 -2.32
CA ALA A 79 6.94 11.80 -2.39
C ALA A 79 6.50 10.81 -1.32
N PHE A 80 6.75 9.55 -1.57
CA PHE A 80 6.60 8.49 -0.58
C PHE A 80 7.80 7.55 -0.69
N ASP A 81 8.55 7.42 0.40
CA ASP A 81 9.74 6.58 0.46
C ASP A 81 9.50 5.42 1.41
N VAL A 82 9.65 4.20 0.90
CA VAL A 82 9.50 3.00 1.73
C VAL A 82 10.76 2.85 2.58
N ASN A 83 10.59 2.83 3.90
CA ASN A 83 11.68 2.67 4.85
C ASN A 83 11.86 1.20 5.24
N HIS A 84 10.76 0.47 5.38
CA HIS A 84 10.79 -0.93 5.80
C HIS A 84 9.53 -1.63 5.32
N GLN A 85 9.68 -2.88 4.92
CA GLN A 85 8.54 -3.71 4.55
C GLN A 85 8.85 -5.15 4.90
N GLY A 86 7.81 -5.92 5.19
CA GLY A 86 8.01 -7.29 5.58
C GLY A 86 6.74 -8.09 5.57
N LYS A 87 6.91 -9.36 5.91
CA LYS A 87 5.82 -10.32 5.96
C LYS A 87 5.98 -11.16 7.21
N ARG A 88 4.87 -11.45 7.87
CA ARG A 88 4.83 -12.35 9.00
C ARG A 88 3.54 -13.16 8.92
N ASP A 89 3.67 -14.48 8.68
CA ASP A 89 2.53 -15.39 8.50
C ASP A 89 1.62 -14.91 7.35
N GLU A 90 0.37 -14.60 7.62
CA GLU A 90 -0.57 -14.12 6.61
C GLU A 90 -0.72 -12.59 6.64
N SER A 91 0.19 -11.91 7.32
CA SER A 91 0.19 -10.45 7.40
C SER A 91 1.41 -9.89 6.70
N SER A 92 1.25 -8.72 6.10
CA SER A 92 2.36 -7.97 5.54
C SER A 92 2.24 -6.51 5.94
N PHE A 93 3.35 -5.78 5.84
CA PHE A 93 3.34 -4.38 6.22
C PHE A 93 4.31 -3.58 5.38
N VAL A 94 4.02 -2.31 5.22
CA VAL A 94 4.93 -1.34 4.64
C VAL A 94 4.95 -0.11 5.54
N ILE A 95 6.17 0.34 5.86
CA ILE A 95 6.40 1.55 6.65
C ILE A 95 7.18 2.50 5.77
N GLY A 96 6.69 3.73 5.66
CA GLY A 96 7.34 4.71 4.80
C GLY A 96 7.18 6.13 5.31
N THR A 97 7.88 7.03 4.64
CA THR A 97 7.82 8.46 4.90
C THR A 97 7.10 9.15 3.76
N LEU A 98 6.01 9.81 4.11
CA LEU A 98 5.20 10.57 3.16
C LEU A 98 5.58 12.03 3.27
N THR A 99 6.14 12.59 2.19
CA THR A 99 6.50 13.99 2.14
C THR A 99 5.37 14.74 1.46
N THR A 100 4.84 15.75 2.16
CA THR A 100 3.71 16.52 1.68
C THR A 100 4.00 18.02 1.74
N THR A 101 3.08 18.80 1.20
CA THR A 101 3.16 20.27 1.27
C THR A 101 3.11 20.80 2.70
N LYS A 102 2.63 19.99 3.65
CA LYS A 102 2.50 20.40 5.06
C LYS A 102 3.45 19.66 6.00
N GLY A 103 4.47 19.02 5.44
CA GLY A 103 5.48 18.34 6.24
C GLY A 103 5.53 16.86 5.95
N LYS A 104 6.26 16.16 6.80
CA LYS A 104 6.49 14.72 6.62
C LYS A 104 5.65 13.91 7.61
N PHE A 105 5.16 12.78 7.13
CA PHE A 105 4.36 11.86 7.93
C PHE A 105 4.95 10.46 7.85
N ARG A 106 4.88 9.74 8.95
CA ARG A 106 5.19 8.31 8.94
C ARG A 106 3.91 7.54 8.65
N VAL A 107 3.99 6.66 7.66
CA VAL A 107 2.87 5.80 7.27
C VAL A 107 3.19 4.36 7.64
N ASN A 108 2.30 3.73 8.41
CA ASN A 108 2.34 2.31 8.67
C ASN A 108 1.09 1.71 8.03
N CYS A 109 1.29 0.87 7.02
CA CYS A 109 0.19 0.22 6.32
C CYS A 109 0.28 -1.28 6.55
N PHE A 110 -0.77 -1.85 7.15
CA PHE A 110 -0.83 -3.27 7.48
C PHE A 110 -1.85 -3.96 6.61
N LEU A 111 -1.43 -5.07 6.01
CA LEU A 111 -2.26 -5.87 5.12
C LEU A 111 -2.44 -7.27 5.68
N LYS A 112 -3.59 -7.87 5.40
CA LYS A 112 -3.90 -9.23 5.76
C LYS A 112 -4.24 -10.02 4.50
N LYS A 113 -3.80 -11.26 4.46
CA LYS A 113 -4.15 -12.15 3.36
C LYS A 113 -5.58 -12.61 3.52
N VAL A 114 -6.39 -12.31 2.51
CA VAL A 114 -7.79 -12.76 2.44
C VAL A 114 -7.90 -13.56 1.15
N GLN A 115 -8.09 -14.88 1.29
CA GLN A 115 -8.02 -15.82 0.18
C GLN A 115 -6.64 -15.77 -0.48
N THR A 116 -6.51 -15.22 -1.67
CA THR A 116 -5.24 -15.16 -2.39
C THR A 116 -4.66 -13.75 -2.47
N GLN A 117 -5.29 -12.76 -1.82
CA GLN A 117 -4.92 -11.36 -1.92
C GLN A 117 -4.57 -10.78 -0.57
N TYR A 118 -3.60 -9.87 -0.56
CA TYR A 118 -3.30 -9.07 0.62
C TYR A 118 -4.12 -7.79 0.56
N LEU A 119 -4.95 -7.57 1.58
CA LEU A 119 -5.82 -6.40 1.65
C LEU A 119 -5.46 -5.55 2.86
N ILE A 120 -5.53 -4.24 2.68
CA ILE A 120 -5.25 -3.28 3.74
C ILE A 120 -6.32 -3.40 4.83
N HIS A 121 -5.88 -3.60 6.08
CA HIS A 121 -6.78 -3.61 7.22
C HIS A 121 -6.50 -2.51 8.22
N GLN A 122 -5.34 -1.86 8.13
CA GLN A 122 -5.00 -0.72 8.98
C GLN A 122 -4.04 0.23 8.27
N ILE A 123 -4.33 1.52 8.37
CA ILE A 123 -3.41 2.57 7.93
C ILE A 123 -3.24 3.52 9.11
N ARG A 124 -1.99 3.71 9.54
CA ARG A 124 -1.65 4.65 10.59
C ARG A 124 -0.74 5.73 10.02
N ILE A 125 -1.13 6.98 10.19
CA ILE A 125 -0.36 8.13 9.70
C ILE A 125 -0.14 9.10 10.84
N ASP A 126 1.13 9.34 11.17
CA ASP A 126 1.53 10.26 12.23
C ASP A 126 2.50 11.29 11.68
N LYS A 127 2.36 12.54 12.11
CA LYS A 127 3.27 13.59 11.68
C LYS A 127 4.64 13.40 12.32
N ILE A 128 5.69 13.56 11.52
CA ILE A 128 7.06 13.49 12.01
C ILE A 128 7.47 14.89 12.46
N ASN A 129 7.83 15.00 13.74
CA ASN A 129 8.33 16.25 14.29
C ASN A 129 9.84 16.26 14.17
N GLU A 130 10.34 17.16 13.35
CA GLU A 130 11.79 17.33 13.17
C GLU A 130 12.27 18.62 13.85
#